data_f4f05aa692a39b835ad8c0cf7cced687
#
_entry.id   f4f05aa692a39b835ad8c0cf7cced687
#
_cell.length_a   1.000
_cell.length_b   1.000
_cell.length_c   1.000
_cell.angle_alpha   90.00
_cell.angle_beta   90.00
_cell.angle_gamma   90.00
#
_symmetry.space_group_name_H-M   'P 1'
#
loop_
_entity.id
_entity.type
_entity.pdbx_description
1 polymer ?
#
loop_
_entity_poly.entity_id
_entity_poly.type
_entity_poly.pdbx_seq_one_letter_code
_entity_poly.pdbx_strand_id
1 'polypeptide(L)'
;KLTNEIIDKFCNDETVFRQFLSYFNKELQRLLLIYKYDEKKVAEVLSEKVDYKYELAQKRRDKLNVIDLENSLSMIYKIEKLNTNSSFNQENAKRFVVSIKNLLQF
;
A
#
# COMPACT_ATOMS: atom_id res chain seq x y z
N LYS A 1 -12.06 0.73 4.87
CA LYS A 1 -12.59 0.69 3.51
C LYS A 1 -12.40 2.05 2.83
N LEU A 2 -11.87 2.06 1.62
CA LEU A 2 -11.61 3.29 0.88
C LEU A 2 -12.88 3.78 0.19
N THR A 3 -13.49 4.81 0.76
CA THR A 3 -14.62 5.51 0.14
C THR A 3 -14.12 6.62 -0.78
N ASN A 4 -14.98 7.12 -1.65
CA ASN A 4 -14.62 8.23 -2.54
C ASN A 4 -14.19 9.48 -1.75
N GLU A 5 -14.82 9.74 -0.62
CA GLU A 5 -14.45 10.87 0.24
C GLU A 5 -13.04 10.72 0.81
N ILE A 6 -12.69 9.52 1.26
CA ILE A 6 -11.35 9.23 1.78
C ILE A 6 -10.32 9.34 0.68
N ILE A 7 -10.62 8.80 -0.51
CA ILE A 7 -9.74 8.90 -1.68
C ILE A 7 -9.48 10.36 -2.02
N ASP A 8 -10.51 11.18 -2.05
CA ASP A 8 -10.36 12.61 -2.34
C ASP A 8 -9.47 13.30 -1.30
N LYS A 9 -9.63 12.99 -0.01
CA LYS A 9 -8.77 13.54 1.04
C LYS A 9 -7.30 13.18 0.84
N PHE A 10 -7.01 11.93 0.51
CA PHE A 10 -5.63 11.50 0.30
C PHE A 10 -5.00 12.12 -0.95
N CYS A 11 -5.80 12.43 -1.95
CA CYS A 11 -5.30 12.86 -3.25
C CYS A 11 -5.29 14.38 -3.45
N ASN A 12 -5.89 15.14 -2.55
CA ASN A 12 -5.96 16.60 -2.68
C ASN A 12 -4.69 17.33 -2.24
N ASP A 13 -3.86 16.69 -1.42
CA ASP A 13 -2.66 17.30 -0.85
C ASP A 13 -1.47 16.38 -1.07
N GLU A 14 -0.39 16.92 -1.64
CA GLU A 14 0.80 16.15 -1.96
C GLU A 14 1.42 15.50 -0.73
N THR A 15 1.52 16.22 0.37
CA THR A 15 2.11 15.71 1.61
C THR A 15 1.30 14.56 2.16
N VAL A 16 -0.02 14.69 2.19
CA VAL A 16 -0.92 13.64 2.65
C VAL A 16 -0.82 12.41 1.74
N PHE A 17 -0.78 12.63 0.43
CA PHE A 17 -0.65 11.54 -0.53
C PHE A 17 0.68 10.78 -0.35
N ARG A 18 1.79 11.49 -0.13
CA ARG A 18 3.10 10.86 0.10
C ARG A 18 3.12 10.06 1.39
N GLN A 19 2.48 10.57 2.45
CA GLN A 19 2.34 9.83 3.71
C GLN A 19 1.52 8.56 3.51
N PHE A 20 0.44 8.65 2.75
CA PHE A 20 -0.38 7.50 2.39
C PHE A 20 0.43 6.46 1.62
N LEU A 21 1.22 6.87 0.63
CA LEU A 21 2.05 5.96 -0.15
C LEU A 21 3.06 5.21 0.74
N SER A 22 3.71 5.94 1.64
CA SER A 22 4.69 5.36 2.55
C SER A 22 4.06 4.31 3.46
N TYR A 23 2.93 4.65 4.05
CA TYR A 23 2.17 3.74 4.90
C TYR A 23 1.73 2.50 4.13
N PHE A 24 1.15 2.72 2.95
CA PHE A 24 0.60 1.65 2.14
C PHE A 24 1.68 0.71 1.58
N ASN A 25 2.82 1.28 1.21
CA ASN A 25 3.98 0.49 0.77
C ASN A 25 4.40 -0.50 1.87
N LYS A 26 4.49 -0.03 3.10
CA LYS A 26 4.86 -0.89 4.23
C LYS A 26 3.82 -1.96 4.52
N GLU A 27 2.55 -1.60 4.40
CA GLU A 27 1.43 -2.54 4.53
C GLU A 27 1.52 -3.67 3.50
N LEU A 28 1.78 -3.33 2.24
CA LEU A 28 1.90 -4.31 1.16
C LEU A 28 3.13 -5.20 1.32
N GLN A 29 4.24 -4.63 1.75
CA GLN A 29 5.45 -5.40 2.03
C GLN A 29 5.18 -6.44 3.12
N ARG A 30 4.49 -6.04 4.20
CA ARG A 30 4.13 -6.94 5.27
C ARG A 30 3.26 -8.08 4.76
N LEU A 31 2.21 -7.76 4.00
CA LEU A 31 1.32 -8.77 3.41
C LEU A 31 2.07 -9.76 2.52
N LEU A 32 3.02 -9.26 1.74
CA LEU A 32 3.79 -10.11 0.83
C LEU A 32 4.78 -11.01 1.59
N LEU A 33 5.49 -10.46 2.57
CA LEU A 33 6.52 -11.18 3.31
C LEU A 33 5.95 -12.30 4.18
N ILE A 34 4.76 -12.15 4.73
CA ILE A 34 4.16 -13.19 5.57
C ILE A 34 3.79 -14.46 4.80
N TYR A 35 3.82 -14.44 3.47
CA TYR A 35 3.70 -15.69 2.69
C TYR A 35 4.92 -16.57 2.82
N LYS A 36 6.11 -15.99 3.08
CA LYS A 36 7.38 -16.72 3.04
C LYS A 36 8.05 -16.84 4.40
N TYR A 37 7.76 -15.94 5.32
CA TYR A 37 8.45 -15.83 6.61
C TYR A 37 7.46 -15.75 7.76
N ASP A 38 7.91 -16.14 8.94
CA ASP A 38 7.09 -16.00 10.14
C ASP A 38 7.00 -14.54 10.60
N GLU A 39 6.06 -14.26 11.49
CA GLU A 39 5.79 -12.90 11.97
C GLU A 39 7.03 -12.23 12.58
N LYS A 40 7.80 -12.96 13.37
CA LYS A 40 9.01 -12.42 14.03
C LYS A 40 10.03 -11.97 12.99
N LYS A 41 10.23 -12.78 11.96
CA LYS A 41 11.17 -12.47 10.89
C LYS A 41 10.72 -11.25 10.09
N VAL A 42 9.44 -11.19 9.75
CA VAL A 42 8.89 -10.05 9.00
C VAL A 42 9.00 -8.76 9.82
N ALA A 43 8.65 -8.81 11.10
CA ALA A 43 8.75 -7.67 11.99
C ALA A 43 10.20 -7.17 12.11
N GLU A 44 11.15 -8.10 12.20
CA GLU A 44 12.57 -7.76 12.24
C GLU A 44 13.02 -7.03 10.97
N VAL A 45 12.65 -7.57 9.79
CA VAL A 45 13.00 -6.98 8.49
C VAL A 45 12.41 -5.59 8.33
N LEU A 46 11.16 -5.39 8.77
CA LEU A 46 10.46 -4.11 8.65
C LEU A 46 10.68 -3.17 9.82
N SER A 47 11.48 -3.57 10.83
CA SER A 47 11.72 -2.80 12.05
C SER A 47 10.42 -2.44 12.77
N GLU A 48 9.57 -3.44 12.96
CA GLU A 48 8.26 -3.30 13.61
C GLU A 48 8.14 -4.25 14.79
N LYS A 49 7.13 -4.02 15.62
CA LYS A 49 6.71 -4.97 16.66
C LYS A 49 5.65 -5.90 16.09
N VAL A 50 5.64 -7.15 16.54
CA VAL A 50 4.54 -8.07 16.25
C VAL A 50 3.36 -7.69 17.13
N ASP A 51 2.31 -7.17 16.50
CA ASP A 51 1.11 -6.71 17.19
C ASP A 51 -0.14 -6.99 16.34
N TYR A 52 -1.22 -6.26 16.63
CA TYR A 52 -2.51 -6.43 15.97
C TYR A 52 -2.44 -6.32 14.43
N LYS A 53 -1.54 -5.50 13.89
CA LYS A 53 -1.42 -5.37 12.44
C LYS A 53 -0.96 -6.67 11.75
N TYR A 54 -0.23 -7.52 12.48
CA TYR A 54 0.17 -8.83 11.95
C TYR A 54 -0.99 -9.82 11.95
N GLU A 55 -1.88 -9.75 12.93
CA GLU A 55 -3.10 -10.55 12.90
C GLU A 55 -3.97 -10.18 11.71
N LEU A 56 -4.13 -8.89 11.43
CA LEU A 56 -4.87 -8.42 10.27
C LEU A 56 -4.21 -8.84 8.97
N ALA A 57 -2.89 -8.77 8.89
CA ALA A 57 -2.15 -9.20 7.71
C ALA A 57 -2.35 -10.69 7.44
N GLN A 58 -2.32 -11.53 8.47
CA GLN A 58 -2.57 -12.96 8.34
C GLN A 58 -3.98 -13.24 7.78
N LYS A 59 -4.98 -12.52 8.28
CA LYS A 59 -6.36 -12.67 7.80
C LYS A 59 -6.51 -12.21 6.35
N ARG A 60 -5.88 -11.09 5.98
CA ARG A 60 -5.94 -10.55 4.63
C ARG A 60 -5.18 -11.39 3.63
N ARG A 61 -4.08 -12.01 4.06
CA ARG A 61 -3.27 -12.86 3.20
C ARG A 61 -4.09 -13.91 2.49
N ASP A 62 -5.01 -14.56 3.19
CA ASP A 62 -5.81 -15.63 2.63
C ASP A 62 -6.77 -15.16 1.54
N LYS A 63 -7.03 -13.87 1.46
CA LYS A 63 -7.96 -13.27 0.50
C LYS A 63 -7.27 -12.58 -0.65
N LEU A 64 -5.93 -12.45 -0.61
CA LEU A 64 -5.17 -11.71 -1.59
C LEU A 64 -4.25 -12.63 -2.38
N ASN A 65 -3.96 -12.22 -3.61
CA ASN A 65 -3.09 -12.94 -4.52
C ASN A 65 -1.69 -12.32 -4.50
N VAL A 66 -0.66 -13.14 -4.44
CA VAL A 66 0.74 -12.68 -4.43
C VAL A 66 1.04 -11.82 -5.66
N ILE A 67 0.56 -12.22 -6.83
CA ILE A 67 0.77 -11.47 -8.08
C ILE A 67 0.16 -10.07 -7.97
N ASP A 68 -1.04 -9.96 -7.40
CA ASP A 68 -1.68 -8.66 -7.21
C ASP A 68 -0.92 -7.78 -6.22
N LEU A 69 -0.36 -8.37 -5.17
CA LEU A 69 0.49 -7.64 -4.22
C LEU A 69 1.77 -7.13 -4.89
N GLU A 70 2.42 -7.97 -5.69
CA GLU A 70 3.62 -7.58 -6.43
C GLU A 70 3.33 -6.48 -7.44
N ASN A 71 2.21 -6.59 -8.16
CA ASN A 71 1.79 -5.56 -9.10
C ASN A 71 1.50 -4.23 -8.40
N SER A 72 0.89 -4.30 -7.21
CA SER A 72 0.60 -3.11 -6.41
C SER A 72 1.88 -2.40 -5.97
N LEU A 73 2.90 -3.15 -5.53
CA LEU A 73 4.20 -2.58 -5.18
C LEU A 73 4.87 -1.93 -6.40
N SER A 74 4.76 -2.57 -7.56
CA SER A 74 5.28 -2.00 -8.81
C SER A 74 4.58 -0.68 -9.15
N MET A 75 3.28 -0.60 -8.95
CA MET A 75 2.50 0.62 -9.18
C MET A 75 2.93 1.74 -8.23
N ILE A 76 3.19 1.42 -6.96
CA ILE A 76 3.69 2.41 -6.00
C ILE A 76 5.04 2.96 -6.46
N TYR A 77 5.93 2.08 -6.88
CA TYR A 77 7.25 2.50 -7.39
C TYR A 77 7.12 3.45 -8.57
N LYS A 78 6.22 3.15 -9.49
CA LYS A 78 6.00 3.97 -10.69
C LYS A 78 5.44 5.35 -10.33
N ILE A 79 4.47 5.41 -9.41
CA ILE A 79 3.88 6.70 -9.03
C ILE A 79 4.87 7.54 -8.22
N GLU A 80 5.71 6.93 -7.40
CA GLU A 80 6.76 7.64 -6.68
C GLU A 80 7.78 8.24 -7.64
N LYS A 81 8.20 7.50 -8.67
CA LYS A 81 9.09 8.00 -9.70
C LYS A 81 8.46 9.16 -10.47
N LEU A 82 7.20 9.04 -10.82
CA LEU A 82 6.49 10.08 -11.53
C LEU A 82 6.45 11.38 -10.71
N ASN A 83 6.16 11.27 -9.42
CA ASN A 83 6.11 12.43 -8.52
C ASN A 83 7.49 13.04 -8.25
N THR A 84 8.57 12.28 -8.39
CA THR A 84 9.93 12.78 -8.25
C THR A 84 10.35 13.58 -9.49
N ASN A 85 9.94 13.15 -10.68
CA ASN A 85 10.37 13.72 -11.95
C ASN A 85 9.44 14.81 -12.49
N SER A 86 8.26 14.96 -11.91
CA SER A 86 7.28 15.95 -12.34
C SER A 86 6.50 16.50 -11.15
N SER A 87 5.70 17.53 -11.37
CA SER A 87 4.84 18.11 -10.34
C SER A 87 3.76 17.11 -9.94
N PHE A 88 3.35 17.18 -8.67
CA PHE A 88 2.24 16.40 -8.16
C PHE A 88 0.96 16.66 -8.96
N ASN A 89 0.24 15.61 -9.31
CA ASN A 89 -0.99 15.68 -10.09
C ASN A 89 -2.09 14.92 -9.37
N GLN A 90 -3.14 15.62 -8.98
CA GLN A 90 -4.26 15.03 -8.25
C GLN A 90 -4.98 13.93 -9.03
N GLU A 91 -5.14 14.09 -10.34
CA GLU A 91 -5.79 13.08 -11.18
C GLU A 91 -4.98 11.80 -11.22
N ASN A 92 -3.67 11.89 -11.36
CA ASN A 92 -2.81 10.72 -11.35
C ASN A 92 -2.85 10.02 -9.99
N ALA A 93 -2.88 10.78 -8.89
CA ALA A 93 -3.03 10.24 -7.55
C ALA A 93 -4.35 9.48 -7.39
N LYS A 94 -5.45 10.06 -7.86
CA LYS A 94 -6.77 9.42 -7.81
C LYS A 94 -6.82 8.13 -8.63
N ARG A 95 -6.30 8.16 -9.85
CA ARG A 95 -6.23 6.96 -10.71
C ARG A 95 -5.45 5.85 -10.03
N PHE A 96 -4.32 6.19 -9.42
CA PHE A 96 -3.51 5.22 -8.69
C PHE A 96 -4.30 4.59 -7.55
N VAL A 97 -4.93 5.40 -6.69
CA VAL A 97 -5.66 4.90 -5.52
C VAL A 97 -6.85 4.04 -5.95
N VAL A 98 -7.59 4.46 -6.96
CA VAL A 98 -8.72 3.68 -7.49
C VAL A 98 -8.23 2.35 -8.07
N SER A 99 -7.13 2.35 -8.80
CA SER A 99 -6.55 1.12 -9.36
C SER A 99 -6.15 0.14 -8.27
N ILE A 100 -5.51 0.62 -7.20
CA ILE A 100 -5.12 -0.21 -6.06
C ILE A 100 -6.37 -0.75 -5.35
N LYS A 101 -7.37 0.09 -5.14
CA LYS A 101 -8.63 -0.32 -4.52
C LYS A 101 -9.28 -1.47 -5.28
N ASN A 102 -9.35 -1.34 -6.60
CA ASN A 102 -9.96 -2.36 -7.45
C ASN A 102 -9.13 -3.65 -7.49
N LEU A 103 -7.81 -3.51 -7.55
CA LEU A 103 -6.91 -4.67 -7.62
C LEU A 103 -6.92 -5.48 -6.33
N LEU A 104 -6.92 -4.82 -5.19
CA LEU A 104 -6.84 -5.45 -3.87
C LEU A 104 -8.19 -5.52 -3.14
N GLN A 105 -9.24 -5.02 -3.74
CA GLN A 105 -10.61 -5.06 -3.18
C GLN A 105 -10.72 -4.38 -1.81
N PHE A 106 -10.07 -3.26 -1.67
CA PHE A 106 -10.17 -2.43 -0.46
C PHE A 106 -11.46 -1.63 -0.40
#